data_fc01eb8cbc08b50e20908db0bbc38b56
#
_entry.id   fc01eb8cbc08b50e20908db0bbc38b56
#
_cell.length_a   1.000
_cell.length_b   1.000
_cell.length_c   1.000
_cell.angle_alpha   90.00
_cell.angle_beta   90.00
_cell.angle_gamma   90.00
#
_symmetry.space_group_name_H-M   'P 1'
#
loop_
_entity.id
_entity.type
_entity.pdbx_description
1 polymer ?
#
loop_
_entity_poly.entity_id
_entity_poly.type
_entity_poly.pdbx_seq_one_letter_code
_entity_poly.pdbx_strand_id
1 'polypeptide(L)'
;MTKKTFLGAMAVVLAVALTGSALVASNMGFKLNYSLTQAGAAPSDGTNVLALPDNRQTGLNDAKALMDDIGFANVANVSRYLKASNSFQTYTGRKNGGLAFPLAAGEGYYVKMTTTTNYVVVGSDDPAITYALTQAGAPPSDGTNFYAYNYHQTAADAKALMDDIGFANVANVSRYIKATNAFQTYTGRKNGGLAFPLVPGEAYYVKMTTTVNYAPSHY
;
A
#
# COMPACT_ATOMS: atom_id res chain seq x y z
N MET A 1 23.61 -53.53 1.97
CA MET A 1 23.15 -52.29 2.64
C MET A 1 22.67 -52.63 4.02
N THR A 2 23.28 -52.14 5.07
CA THR A 2 22.88 -52.45 6.44
C THR A 2 21.64 -51.60 6.81
N LYS A 3 20.76 -52.13 7.68
CA LYS A 3 19.55 -51.46 8.16
C LYS A 3 19.79 -50.03 8.66
N LYS A 4 20.98 -49.76 9.20
CA LYS A 4 21.39 -48.43 9.68
C LYS A 4 21.56 -47.37 8.54
N THR A 5 22.09 -47.81 7.38
CA THR A 5 22.26 -46.91 6.21
C THR A 5 20.90 -46.59 5.58
N PHE A 6 19.94 -47.50 5.61
CA PHE A 6 18.58 -47.26 5.09
C PHE A 6 17.79 -46.26 5.95
N LEU A 7 17.93 -46.37 7.29
CA LEU A 7 17.26 -45.44 8.22
C LEU A 7 17.84 -44.00 8.08
N GLY A 8 19.14 -43.87 7.87
CA GLY A 8 19.78 -42.57 7.68
C GLY A 8 19.33 -41.89 6.37
N ALA A 9 19.25 -42.65 5.28
CA ALA A 9 18.78 -42.13 4.00
C ALA A 9 17.29 -41.69 4.05
N MET A 10 16.45 -42.45 4.77
CA MET A 10 15.03 -42.14 4.94
C MET A 10 14.82 -40.87 5.82
N ALA A 11 15.64 -40.69 6.86
CA ALA A 11 15.59 -39.47 7.69
C ALA A 11 16.02 -38.21 6.93
N VAL A 12 17.02 -38.31 6.06
CA VAL A 12 17.46 -37.17 5.22
C VAL A 12 16.40 -36.81 4.17
N VAL A 13 15.77 -37.79 3.53
CA VAL A 13 14.68 -37.55 2.57
C VAL A 13 13.45 -36.94 3.26
N LEU A 14 13.13 -37.38 4.48
CA LEU A 14 12.02 -36.79 5.25
C LEU A 14 12.31 -35.36 5.71
N ALA A 15 13.55 -35.07 6.12
CA ALA A 15 13.98 -33.72 6.49
C ALA A 15 13.96 -32.75 5.30
N VAL A 16 14.39 -33.20 4.11
CA VAL A 16 14.32 -32.39 2.87
C VAL A 16 12.89 -32.19 2.42
N ALA A 17 12.00 -33.17 2.57
CA ALA A 17 10.58 -33.02 2.28
C ALA A 17 9.87 -32.05 3.23
N LEU A 18 10.24 -32.04 4.52
CA LEU A 18 9.69 -31.12 5.51
C LEU A 18 10.20 -29.67 5.36
N THR A 19 11.45 -29.49 4.93
CA THR A 19 11.97 -28.14 4.65
C THR A 19 11.49 -27.57 3.31
N GLY A 20 11.21 -28.43 2.32
CA GLY A 20 10.66 -28.02 1.02
C GLY A 20 9.19 -27.59 1.10
N SER A 21 8.41 -28.08 2.05
CA SER A 21 7.00 -27.70 2.21
C SER A 21 6.79 -26.38 2.99
N ALA A 22 7.81 -25.89 3.69
CA ALA A 22 7.71 -24.60 4.41
C ALA A 22 7.95 -23.38 3.50
N LEU A 23 8.39 -23.57 2.26
CA LEU A 23 8.73 -22.48 1.33
C LEU A 23 7.65 -22.18 0.26
N VAL A 24 6.50 -22.84 0.29
CA VAL A 24 5.46 -22.68 -0.75
C VAL A 24 4.23 -21.90 -0.27
N ALA A 25 4.25 -21.34 0.92
CA ALA A 25 3.04 -20.85 1.58
C ALA A 25 2.71 -19.36 1.40
N SER A 26 3.22 -18.61 0.43
CA SER A 26 2.94 -17.16 0.46
C SER A 26 2.65 -16.42 -0.84
N ASN A 27 2.49 -17.09 -1.97
CA ASN A 27 2.07 -16.39 -3.21
C ASN A 27 0.62 -16.70 -3.61
N MET A 28 -0.28 -16.75 -2.64
CA MET A 28 -1.72 -16.84 -2.96
C MET A 28 -2.18 -15.50 -3.54
N GLY A 29 -2.58 -15.53 -4.82
CA GLY A 29 -3.19 -14.38 -5.47
C GLY A 29 -4.51 -14.01 -4.77
N PHE A 30 -4.77 -12.74 -4.61
CA PHE A 30 -6.00 -12.20 -4.04
C PHE A 30 -6.64 -11.16 -4.96
N LYS A 31 -7.89 -10.84 -4.69
CA LYS A 31 -8.62 -9.77 -5.37
C LYS A 31 -8.92 -8.66 -4.39
N LEU A 32 -8.51 -7.45 -4.72
CA LEU A 32 -8.96 -6.25 -4.04
C LEU A 32 -10.12 -5.64 -4.81
N ASN A 33 -11.24 -5.40 -4.11
CA ASN A 33 -12.42 -4.78 -4.68
C ASN A 33 -12.52 -3.34 -4.15
N TYR A 34 -12.48 -2.37 -5.06
CA TYR A 34 -12.59 -0.96 -4.73
C TYR A 34 -13.95 -0.41 -5.18
N SER A 35 -14.67 0.24 -4.29
CA SER A 35 -15.79 1.10 -4.65
C SER A 35 -15.26 2.52 -4.89
N LEU A 36 -14.92 2.81 -6.14
CA LEU A 36 -14.42 4.13 -6.54
C LEU A 36 -15.61 5.04 -6.80
N THR A 37 -15.75 6.08 -5.99
CA THR A 37 -16.92 6.98 -6.04
C THR A 37 -16.54 8.30 -6.70
N GLN A 38 -17.43 8.80 -7.57
CA GLN A 38 -17.37 10.16 -8.07
C GLN A 38 -17.64 11.19 -6.96
N ALA A 39 -17.47 12.47 -7.26
CA ALA A 39 -17.88 13.55 -6.36
C ALA A 39 -19.34 13.37 -5.92
N GLY A 40 -19.54 13.43 -4.61
CA GLY A 40 -20.86 13.44 -3.99
C GLY A 40 -21.31 14.86 -3.64
N ALA A 41 -22.12 14.98 -2.57
CA ALA A 41 -22.37 16.29 -1.97
C ALA A 41 -21.05 16.87 -1.42
N ALA A 42 -20.87 18.19 -1.57
CA ALA A 42 -19.70 18.86 -1.01
C ALA A 42 -19.57 18.52 0.50
N PRO A 43 -18.36 18.33 1.01
CA PRO A 43 -17.05 18.60 0.41
C PRO A 43 -16.41 17.44 -0.38
N SER A 44 -17.08 16.31 -0.61
CA SER A 44 -16.55 15.19 -1.41
C SER A 44 -16.29 15.63 -2.86
N ASP A 45 -15.06 15.42 -3.34
CA ASP A 45 -14.62 15.87 -4.67
C ASP A 45 -14.37 14.73 -5.67
N GLY A 46 -14.72 13.49 -5.29
CA GLY A 46 -14.52 12.29 -6.10
C GLY A 46 -13.12 11.69 -6.01
N THR A 47 -12.29 12.17 -5.11
CA THR A 47 -10.97 11.58 -4.84
C THR A 47 -11.10 10.31 -4.01
N ASN A 48 -10.49 9.24 -4.49
CA ASN A 48 -10.38 7.94 -3.81
C ASN A 48 -8.90 7.62 -3.60
N VAL A 49 -8.60 6.85 -2.56
CA VAL A 49 -7.26 6.37 -2.24
C VAL A 49 -7.16 4.90 -2.59
N LEU A 50 -6.08 4.53 -3.28
CA LEU A 50 -5.77 3.15 -3.63
C LEU A 50 -4.37 2.77 -3.17
N ALA A 51 -4.26 1.55 -2.61
CA ALA A 51 -3.00 0.82 -2.49
C ALA A 51 -3.06 -0.39 -3.44
N LEU A 52 -2.11 -0.53 -4.32
CA LEU A 52 -2.06 -1.65 -5.26
C LEU A 52 -1.25 -2.81 -4.65
N PRO A 53 -1.58 -4.08 -5.00
CA PRO A 53 -0.76 -5.23 -4.63
C PRO A 53 0.69 -5.07 -5.04
N ASP A 54 1.63 -5.67 -4.29
CA ASP A 54 3.06 -5.61 -4.62
C ASP A 54 3.32 -6.24 -5.99
N ASN A 55 2.80 -7.45 -6.20
CA ASN A 55 2.77 -8.11 -7.50
C ASN A 55 1.35 -8.00 -8.06
N ARG A 56 1.14 -7.12 -9.00
CA ARG A 56 -0.15 -6.86 -9.63
C ARG A 56 -0.23 -7.47 -11.02
N GLN A 57 -1.44 -7.54 -11.57
CA GLN A 57 -1.71 -8.07 -12.90
C GLN A 57 -0.81 -7.45 -13.98
N THR A 58 -0.43 -8.26 -14.96
CA THR A 58 0.42 -7.84 -16.08
C THR A 58 -0.21 -6.66 -16.84
N GLY A 59 0.60 -5.66 -17.14
CA GLY A 59 0.16 -4.46 -17.87
C GLY A 59 -0.18 -3.26 -16.97
N LEU A 60 -0.40 -3.44 -15.66
CA LEU A 60 -0.68 -2.35 -14.73
C LEU A 60 0.62 -1.68 -14.25
N ASN A 61 1.34 -1.00 -15.16
CA ASN A 61 2.71 -0.55 -14.91
C ASN A 61 2.82 0.93 -14.56
N ASP A 62 1.89 1.77 -15.02
CA ASP A 62 1.94 3.21 -14.87
C ASP A 62 0.54 3.83 -14.67
N ALA A 63 0.50 5.13 -14.40
CA ALA A 63 -0.74 5.87 -14.19
C ALA A 63 -1.70 5.82 -15.39
N LYS A 64 -1.18 5.72 -16.61
CA LYS A 64 -2.00 5.57 -17.82
C LYS A 64 -2.68 4.21 -17.83
N ALA A 65 -1.91 3.15 -17.60
CA ALA A 65 -2.44 1.79 -17.54
C ALA A 65 -3.51 1.65 -16.44
N LEU A 66 -3.31 2.29 -15.29
CA LEU A 66 -4.32 2.31 -14.22
C LEU A 66 -5.61 3.03 -14.66
N MET A 67 -5.50 4.19 -15.32
CA MET A 67 -6.68 4.88 -15.86
C MET A 67 -7.43 4.03 -16.90
N ASP A 68 -6.70 3.39 -17.81
CA ASP A 68 -7.28 2.55 -18.86
C ASP A 68 -7.97 1.31 -18.27
N ASP A 69 -7.37 0.68 -17.25
CA ASP A 69 -7.90 -0.51 -16.58
C ASP A 69 -9.16 -0.22 -15.75
N ILE A 70 -9.23 0.93 -15.06
CA ILE A 70 -10.46 1.42 -14.40
C ILE A 70 -11.54 1.82 -15.42
N GLY A 71 -11.12 2.21 -16.62
CA GLY A 71 -11.93 2.81 -17.68
C GLY A 71 -11.63 4.30 -17.80
N PHE A 72 -10.89 4.68 -18.83
CA PHE A 72 -10.38 6.04 -19.05
C PHE A 72 -11.43 7.15 -18.89
N ALA A 73 -12.65 6.92 -19.40
CA ALA A 73 -13.74 7.90 -19.32
C ALA A 73 -14.27 8.13 -17.89
N ASN A 74 -14.02 7.18 -16.97
CA ASN A 74 -14.49 7.22 -15.60
C ASN A 74 -13.52 7.93 -14.65
N VAL A 75 -12.29 8.24 -15.10
CA VAL A 75 -11.22 8.79 -14.29
C VAL A 75 -10.84 10.19 -14.75
N ALA A 76 -10.88 11.17 -13.85
CA ALA A 76 -10.39 12.53 -14.14
C ALA A 76 -8.87 12.61 -14.11
N ASN A 77 -8.25 11.99 -13.12
CA ASN A 77 -6.80 11.92 -12.97
C ASN A 77 -6.36 10.83 -11.99
N VAL A 78 -5.08 10.48 -12.09
CA VAL A 78 -4.33 9.68 -11.11
C VAL A 78 -3.18 10.53 -10.58
N SER A 79 -2.96 10.53 -9.27
CA SER A 79 -1.89 11.29 -8.64
C SER A 79 -1.09 10.41 -7.69
N ARG A 80 0.24 10.60 -7.68
CA ARG A 80 1.13 10.05 -6.66
C ARG A 80 1.72 11.16 -5.79
N TYR A 81 2.02 10.84 -4.55
CA TYR A 81 2.70 11.75 -3.64
C TYR A 81 4.21 11.67 -3.84
N LEU A 82 4.85 12.83 -3.95
CA LEU A 82 6.31 12.98 -4.05
C LEU A 82 6.86 13.41 -2.70
N LYS A 83 7.37 12.46 -1.91
CA LYS A 83 7.88 12.71 -0.56
C LYS A 83 9.06 13.70 -0.50
N ALA A 84 9.87 13.75 -1.55
CA ALA A 84 11.02 14.67 -1.62
C ALA A 84 10.61 16.15 -1.75
N SER A 85 9.48 16.42 -2.42
CA SER A 85 8.98 17.78 -2.68
C SER A 85 7.68 18.10 -1.94
N ASN A 86 7.18 17.18 -1.12
CA ASN A 86 5.89 17.32 -0.40
C ASN A 86 4.77 17.81 -1.33
N SER A 87 4.66 17.19 -2.49
CA SER A 87 3.76 17.61 -3.56
C SER A 87 3.18 16.42 -4.31
N PHE A 88 2.28 16.68 -5.25
CA PHE A 88 1.68 15.62 -6.07
C PHE A 88 2.16 15.72 -7.52
N GLN A 89 2.48 14.58 -8.11
CA GLN A 89 2.56 14.41 -9.55
C GLN A 89 1.24 13.84 -10.04
N THR A 90 0.60 14.55 -10.98
CA THR A 90 -0.73 14.20 -11.49
C THR A 90 -0.68 13.89 -12.98
N TYR A 91 -1.36 12.82 -13.37
CA TYR A 91 -1.60 12.41 -14.76
C TYR A 91 -3.09 12.47 -15.07
N THR A 92 -3.47 13.16 -16.16
CA THR A 92 -4.88 13.33 -16.55
C THR A 92 -5.24 12.64 -17.88
N GLY A 93 -4.27 11.98 -18.52
CA GLY A 93 -4.48 11.39 -19.84
C GLY A 93 -4.68 12.38 -21.00
N ARG A 94 -4.70 13.68 -20.73
CA ARG A 94 -4.90 14.74 -21.74
C ARG A 94 -3.55 15.18 -22.32
N LYS A 95 -3.57 15.81 -23.52
CA LYS A 95 -2.36 16.25 -24.25
C LYS A 95 -1.35 17.05 -23.41
N ASN A 96 -1.81 17.84 -22.42
CA ASN A 96 -0.98 18.63 -21.51
C ASN A 96 -1.20 18.23 -20.03
N GLY A 97 -1.63 17.00 -19.78
CA GLY A 97 -2.09 16.54 -18.48
C GLY A 97 -1.04 15.82 -17.62
N GLY A 98 0.23 16.14 -17.84
CA GLY A 98 1.35 15.51 -17.16
C GLY A 98 1.84 14.24 -17.87
N LEU A 99 3.02 13.76 -17.47
CA LEU A 99 3.57 12.48 -17.93
C LEU A 99 3.03 11.34 -17.05
N ALA A 100 2.68 10.22 -17.67
CA ALA A 100 2.40 9.00 -16.95
C ALA A 100 3.64 8.61 -16.12
N PHE A 101 3.44 8.34 -14.85
CA PHE A 101 4.49 7.92 -13.93
C PHE A 101 4.35 6.42 -13.63
N PRO A 102 5.46 5.71 -13.38
CA PRO A 102 5.40 4.32 -13.00
C PRO A 102 4.68 4.14 -11.66
N LEU A 103 3.90 3.07 -11.54
CA LEU A 103 3.34 2.62 -10.28
C LEU A 103 4.41 1.80 -9.54
N ALA A 104 4.55 2.01 -8.25
CA ALA A 104 5.51 1.30 -7.40
C ALA A 104 4.80 0.51 -6.30
N ALA A 105 5.37 -0.63 -5.91
CA ALA A 105 4.92 -1.37 -4.74
C ALA A 105 5.11 -0.51 -3.47
N GLY A 106 4.16 -0.61 -2.53
CA GLY A 106 4.21 0.14 -1.28
C GLY A 106 3.83 1.63 -1.38
N GLU A 107 3.53 2.15 -2.57
CA GLU A 107 3.06 3.52 -2.76
C GLU A 107 1.53 3.58 -2.86
N GLY A 108 0.95 4.59 -2.19
CA GLY A 108 -0.45 4.95 -2.35
C GLY A 108 -0.70 5.88 -3.52
N TYR A 109 -1.90 5.80 -4.09
CA TYR A 109 -2.33 6.64 -5.21
C TYR A 109 -3.67 7.30 -4.92
N TYR A 110 -3.84 8.53 -5.39
CA TYR A 110 -5.13 9.16 -5.50
C TYR A 110 -5.71 8.95 -6.90
N VAL A 111 -6.96 8.55 -6.95
CA VAL A 111 -7.73 8.43 -8.20
C VAL A 111 -8.98 9.28 -8.08
N LYS A 112 -9.08 10.31 -8.91
CA LYS A 112 -10.25 11.17 -8.97
C LYS A 112 -11.21 10.67 -10.03
N MET A 113 -12.43 10.35 -9.59
CA MET A 113 -13.44 9.73 -10.43
C MET A 113 -14.42 10.75 -11.01
N THR A 114 -14.81 10.55 -12.27
CA THR A 114 -15.92 11.26 -12.92
C THR A 114 -17.21 10.46 -12.86
N THR A 115 -17.11 9.15 -12.66
CA THR A 115 -18.25 8.21 -12.58
C THR A 115 -17.95 7.19 -11.50
N THR A 116 -18.94 6.84 -10.69
CA THR A 116 -18.80 5.77 -9.69
C THR A 116 -18.62 4.42 -10.37
N THR A 117 -17.59 3.67 -9.99
CA THR A 117 -17.22 2.40 -10.63
C THR A 117 -16.70 1.40 -9.58
N ASN A 118 -17.09 0.15 -9.70
CA ASN A 118 -16.45 -0.94 -8.97
C ASN A 118 -15.22 -1.39 -9.76
N TYR A 119 -14.07 -1.38 -9.11
CA TYR A 119 -12.79 -1.75 -9.72
C TYR A 119 -12.17 -2.92 -8.97
N VAL A 120 -11.64 -3.89 -9.72
CA VAL A 120 -11.03 -5.10 -9.17
C VAL A 120 -9.59 -5.20 -9.63
N VAL A 121 -8.67 -5.28 -8.67
CA VAL A 121 -7.26 -5.58 -8.93
C VAL A 121 -6.94 -6.98 -8.48
N VAL A 122 -6.27 -7.74 -9.32
CA VAL A 122 -5.72 -9.06 -8.98
C VAL A 122 -4.24 -8.92 -8.73
N GLY A 123 -3.75 -9.53 -7.68
CA GLY A 123 -2.34 -9.51 -7.35
C GLY A 123 -1.97 -10.47 -6.24
N SER A 124 -0.73 -10.39 -5.80
CA SER A 124 -0.23 -11.09 -4.64
C SER A 124 0.64 -10.17 -3.79
N ASP A 125 0.76 -10.52 -2.53
CA ASP A 125 1.69 -9.88 -1.61
C ASP A 125 3.10 -10.43 -1.82
N ASP A 126 4.11 -9.64 -1.45
CA ASP A 126 5.50 -10.08 -1.40
C ASP A 126 6.01 -9.97 0.05
N PRO A 127 6.06 -11.08 0.79
CA PRO A 127 6.45 -11.06 2.20
C PRO A 127 7.93 -10.67 2.42
N ALA A 128 8.74 -10.66 1.37
CA ALA A 128 10.13 -10.25 1.44
C ALA A 128 10.34 -8.75 1.16
N ILE A 129 9.28 -8.04 0.77
CA ILE A 129 9.39 -6.62 0.42
C ILE A 129 9.67 -5.76 1.65
N THR A 130 10.48 -4.74 1.45
CA THR A 130 10.72 -3.70 2.44
C THR A 130 10.41 -2.33 1.85
N TYR A 131 9.83 -1.45 2.65
CA TYR A 131 9.48 -0.10 2.26
C TYR A 131 10.40 0.92 2.91
N ALA A 132 11.05 1.75 2.11
CA ALA A 132 11.86 2.85 2.61
C ALA A 132 10.95 3.99 3.09
N LEU A 133 10.63 4.00 4.38
CA LEU A 133 9.93 5.10 5.06
C LEU A 133 10.96 6.14 5.51
N THR A 134 10.94 7.31 4.90
CA THR A 134 11.97 8.33 5.09
C THR A 134 11.48 9.45 6.01
N GLN A 135 12.34 9.87 6.94
CA GLN A 135 12.14 11.10 7.70
C GLN A 135 12.22 12.36 6.82
N ALA A 136 11.94 13.50 7.40
CA ALA A 136 12.14 14.79 6.73
C ALA A 136 13.58 14.91 6.22
N GLY A 137 13.69 15.29 4.96
CA GLY A 137 14.97 15.66 4.32
C GLY A 137 15.15 17.16 4.28
N ALA A 138 15.85 17.65 3.25
CA ALA A 138 15.87 19.09 2.98
C ALA A 138 14.46 19.58 2.62
N PRO A 139 14.06 20.78 3.07
CA PRO A 139 12.77 21.36 2.66
C PRO A 139 12.60 21.35 1.14
N PRO A 140 11.39 21.09 0.63
CA PRO A 140 10.10 21.00 1.32
C PRO A 140 9.72 19.60 1.87
N SER A 141 10.60 18.59 1.85
CA SER A 141 10.30 17.27 2.43
C SER A 141 10.04 17.38 3.94
N ASP A 142 8.92 16.86 4.40
CA ASP A 142 8.49 16.96 5.81
C ASP A 142 8.47 15.59 6.54
N GLY A 143 8.96 14.53 5.89
CA GLY A 143 8.99 13.17 6.43
C GLY A 143 7.70 12.39 6.22
N THR A 144 6.75 12.93 5.46
CA THR A 144 5.52 12.23 5.11
C THR A 144 5.78 11.23 3.99
N ASN A 145 5.31 9.99 4.19
CA ASN A 145 5.32 8.91 3.21
C ASN A 145 3.87 8.49 2.94
N PHE A 146 3.50 8.21 1.70
CA PHE A 146 2.18 7.72 1.36
C PHE A 146 2.25 6.21 1.15
N TYR A 147 2.00 5.48 2.24
CA TYR A 147 2.23 4.06 2.41
C TYR A 147 1.00 3.25 2.01
N ALA A 148 1.18 2.28 1.10
CA ALA A 148 0.16 1.32 0.72
C ALA A 148 0.03 0.21 1.78
N TYR A 149 -1.18 0.01 2.33
CA TYR A 149 -1.46 -1.07 3.26
C TYR A 149 -2.01 -2.28 2.49
N ASN A 150 -1.20 -3.34 2.41
CA ASN A 150 -1.50 -4.54 1.62
C ASN A 150 -2.27 -5.60 2.42
N TYR A 151 -2.77 -6.64 1.71
CA TYR A 151 -3.76 -7.58 2.21
C TYR A 151 -3.28 -8.45 3.37
N HIS A 152 -2.03 -8.93 3.36
CA HIS A 152 -1.52 -9.87 4.36
C HIS A 152 -0.83 -9.19 5.56
N GLN A 153 -0.87 -7.87 5.65
CA GLN A 153 -0.29 -7.15 6.79
C GLN A 153 -1.18 -7.27 8.02
N THR A 154 -0.55 -7.41 9.19
CA THR A 154 -1.24 -7.74 10.44
C THR A 154 -1.64 -6.54 11.29
N ALA A 155 -1.16 -5.33 10.98
CA ALA A 155 -1.48 -4.13 11.73
C ALA A 155 -2.97 -3.79 11.61
N ALA A 156 -3.76 -4.01 12.66
CA ALA A 156 -5.21 -3.85 12.62
C ALA A 156 -5.68 -2.38 12.57
N ASP A 157 -4.89 -1.47 13.09
CA ASP A 157 -5.22 -0.05 13.20
C ASP A 157 -3.97 0.85 13.15
N ALA A 158 -4.18 2.16 13.14
CA ALA A 158 -3.11 3.16 13.08
C ALA A 158 -2.11 3.03 14.24
N LYS A 159 -2.55 2.59 15.44
CA LYS A 159 -1.66 2.35 16.57
C LYS A 159 -0.78 1.13 16.34
N ALA A 160 -1.38 0.03 15.91
CA ALA A 160 -0.66 -1.21 15.60
C ALA A 160 0.38 -0.98 14.50
N LEU A 161 0.06 -0.17 13.47
CA LEU A 161 1.02 0.20 12.43
C LEU A 161 2.20 1.02 13.00
N MET A 162 1.93 1.98 13.87
CA MET A 162 3.01 2.74 14.53
C MET A 162 3.91 1.83 15.38
N ASP A 163 3.30 0.88 16.11
CA ASP A 163 4.04 -0.08 16.94
C ASP A 163 4.89 -1.03 16.07
N ASP A 164 4.36 -1.50 14.94
CA ASP A 164 5.04 -2.41 14.00
C ASP A 164 6.23 -1.74 13.29
N ILE A 165 6.09 -0.47 12.87
CA ILE A 165 7.21 0.34 12.32
C ILE A 165 8.22 0.70 13.43
N GLY A 166 7.80 0.70 14.68
CA GLY A 166 8.51 1.21 15.85
C GLY A 166 7.98 2.58 16.25
N PHE A 167 7.22 2.63 17.33
CA PHE A 167 6.46 3.81 17.78
C PHE A 167 7.28 5.11 17.83
N ALA A 168 8.55 5.04 18.28
CA ALA A 168 9.44 6.20 18.35
C ALA A 168 9.84 6.77 16.99
N ASN A 169 9.73 5.98 15.92
CA ASN A 169 10.12 6.36 14.57
C ASN A 169 9.00 7.09 13.81
N VAL A 170 7.76 7.09 14.33
CA VAL A 170 6.58 7.62 13.66
C VAL A 170 5.99 8.79 14.44
N ALA A 171 5.82 9.93 13.77
CA ALA A 171 5.18 11.11 14.38
C ALA A 171 3.65 10.96 14.38
N ASN A 172 3.09 10.49 13.28
CA ASN A 172 1.66 10.24 13.12
C ASN A 172 1.35 9.33 11.93
N VAL A 173 0.12 8.78 11.95
CA VAL A 173 -0.52 8.11 10.82
C VAL A 173 -1.81 8.84 10.50
N SER A 174 -2.07 9.12 9.22
CA SER A 174 -3.29 9.79 8.77
C SER A 174 -3.97 9.03 7.65
N ARG A 175 -5.30 8.95 7.71
CA ARG A 175 -6.13 8.46 6.62
C ARG A 175 -6.91 9.59 5.95
N TYR A 176 -7.11 9.46 4.65
CA TYR A 176 -8.00 10.34 3.92
C TYR A 176 -9.45 9.88 4.03
N ILE A 177 -10.36 10.80 4.32
CA ILE A 177 -11.80 10.54 4.40
C ILE A 177 -12.48 11.16 3.17
N LYS A 178 -12.80 10.32 2.19
CA LYS A 178 -13.38 10.75 0.90
C LYS A 178 -14.70 11.50 1.02
N ALA A 179 -15.51 11.16 2.04
CA ALA A 179 -16.81 11.81 2.26
C ALA A 179 -16.69 13.28 2.67
N THR A 180 -15.62 13.63 3.38
CA THR A 180 -15.41 14.98 3.92
C THR A 180 -14.23 15.71 3.29
N ASN A 181 -13.51 15.06 2.36
CA ASN A 181 -12.29 15.56 1.74
C ASN A 181 -11.28 16.06 2.80
N ALA A 182 -11.11 15.31 3.87
CA ALA A 182 -10.33 15.67 5.05
C ALA A 182 -9.47 14.50 5.53
N PHE A 183 -8.55 14.80 6.43
CA PHE A 183 -7.71 13.79 7.06
C PHE A 183 -8.12 13.54 8.51
N GLN A 184 -8.14 12.26 8.89
CA GLN A 184 -8.14 11.85 10.29
C GLN A 184 -6.74 11.43 10.65
N THR A 185 -6.18 12.02 11.72
CA THR A 185 -4.81 11.79 12.17
C THR A 185 -4.77 11.16 13.54
N TYR A 186 -3.89 10.17 13.71
CA TYR A 186 -3.53 9.55 14.98
C TYR A 186 -2.06 9.79 15.28
N THR A 187 -1.74 10.29 16.49
CA THR A 187 -0.35 10.61 16.88
C THR A 187 0.18 9.73 18.02
N GLY A 188 -0.62 8.78 18.54
CA GLY A 188 -0.25 7.97 19.70
C GLY A 188 -0.18 8.73 21.04
N ARG A 189 -0.41 10.04 21.08
CA ARG A 189 -0.38 10.87 22.27
C ARG A 189 -1.76 10.92 22.94
N LYS A 190 -1.81 11.26 24.23
CA LYS A 190 -3.05 11.29 25.04
C LYS A 190 -4.22 12.05 24.38
N ASN A 191 -3.95 13.11 23.62
CA ASN A 191 -4.94 13.91 22.88
C ASN A 191 -4.69 13.88 21.36
N GLY A 192 -4.06 12.86 20.85
CA GLY A 192 -3.56 12.74 19.47
C GLY A 192 -4.53 12.09 18.50
N GLY A 193 -5.82 12.12 18.77
CA GLY A 193 -6.85 11.45 17.97
C GLY A 193 -7.11 10.01 18.41
N LEU A 194 -8.17 9.42 17.85
CA LEU A 194 -8.48 8.00 18.05
C LEU A 194 -7.79 7.19 16.96
N ALA A 195 -7.22 6.05 17.33
CA ALA A 195 -6.74 5.07 16.39
C ALA A 195 -7.91 4.60 15.50
N PHE A 196 -7.71 4.57 14.22
CA PHE A 196 -8.69 4.13 13.24
C PHE A 196 -8.25 2.79 12.62
N PRO A 197 -9.20 1.93 12.23
CA PRO A 197 -8.86 0.66 11.57
C PRO A 197 -8.16 0.91 10.24
N LEU A 198 -7.21 0.03 9.90
CA LEU A 198 -6.58 -0.03 8.60
C LEU A 198 -7.37 -0.99 7.70
N VAL A 199 -7.49 -0.64 6.43
CA VAL A 199 -8.24 -1.42 5.45
C VAL A 199 -7.29 -1.86 4.34
N PRO A 200 -7.14 -3.16 4.06
CA PRO A 200 -6.33 -3.64 2.95
C PRO A 200 -6.79 -3.02 1.62
N GLY A 201 -5.83 -2.54 0.84
CA GLY A 201 -6.09 -1.82 -0.40
C GLY A 201 -6.22 -0.30 -0.23
N GLU A 202 -6.20 0.23 1.00
CA GLU A 202 -6.09 1.67 1.26
C GLU A 202 -4.63 2.09 1.49
N ALA A 203 -4.36 3.37 1.29
CA ALA A 203 -3.06 3.95 1.61
C ALA A 203 -3.19 5.03 2.69
N TYR A 204 -2.13 5.15 3.49
CA TYR A 204 -2.08 6.00 4.66
C TYR A 204 -0.87 6.92 4.60
N TYR A 205 -1.00 8.15 5.06
CA TYR A 205 0.15 9.00 5.30
C TYR A 205 0.82 8.60 6.60
N VAL A 206 2.09 8.23 6.51
CA VAL A 206 2.95 7.91 7.65
C VAL A 206 4.04 8.97 7.73
N LYS A 207 3.99 9.81 8.77
CA LYS A 207 5.01 10.83 9.00
C LYS A 207 6.10 10.28 9.91
N MET A 208 7.31 10.23 9.38
CA MET A 208 8.46 9.63 10.04
C MET A 208 9.30 10.66 10.80
N THR A 209 9.79 10.28 11.98
CA THR A 209 10.82 11.00 12.75
C THR A 209 12.22 10.47 12.48
N THR A 210 12.30 9.22 12.01
CA THR A 210 13.54 8.51 11.69
C THR A 210 13.34 7.72 10.40
N THR A 211 14.34 7.64 9.53
CA THR A 211 14.29 6.80 8.33
C THR A 211 14.38 5.32 8.72
N VAL A 212 13.45 4.50 8.22
CA VAL A 212 13.36 3.06 8.50
C VAL A 212 13.14 2.30 7.20
N ASN A 213 13.86 1.21 7.00
CA ASN A 213 13.47 0.17 6.03
C ASN A 213 12.49 -0.75 6.74
N TYR A 214 11.22 -0.52 6.48
CA TYR A 214 10.13 -1.22 7.15
C TYR A 214 9.77 -2.51 6.39
N ALA A 215 9.85 -3.64 7.10
CA ALA A 215 9.33 -4.93 6.65
C ALA A 215 8.04 -5.19 7.42
N PRO A 216 6.86 -5.12 6.78
CA PRO A 216 5.59 -5.33 7.46
C PRO A 216 5.49 -6.72 8.08
N SER A 217 4.83 -6.82 9.23
CA SER A 217 4.44 -8.12 9.80
C SER A 217 3.30 -8.72 8.97
N HIS A 218 3.46 -9.99 8.57
CA HIS A 218 2.50 -10.76 7.76
C HIS A 218 1.92 -11.94 8.57
N TYR A 219 0.72 -12.46 8.19
CA TYR A 219 0.11 -13.67 8.71
C TYR A 219 0.09 -14.82 7.70
#